data_93b9194a686ac1bb4e01cacb7a3df7db
#
_entry.id   93b9194a686ac1bb4e01cacb7a3df7db
#
_cell.length_a   1.000
_cell.length_b   1.000
_cell.length_c   1.000
_cell.angle_alpha   90.00
_cell.angle_beta   90.00
_cell.angle_gamma   90.00
#
_symmetry.space_group_name_H-M   'P 1'
#
loop_
_entity.id
_entity.type
_entity.pdbx_description
1 polymer ?
#
loop_
_entity_poly.entity_id
_entity_poly.type
_entity_poly.pdbx_seq_one_letter_code
_entity_poly.pdbx_strand_id
1 'polypeptide(L)' 'MTDLLTALHLSVVLLDLKIRMMEAINEELFDLAMTFHFLILVRTDELEAHKWAMSPKAWAIYETIHP' A
#
# COMPACT_ATOMS: atom_id res chain seq x y z
N MET A 1 0.62 14.95 11.18
CA MET A 1 -0.46 13.95 11.38
C MET A 1 -1.12 13.52 10.08
N THR A 2 -1.35 14.45 9.14
CA THR A 2 -1.99 14.14 7.85
C THR A 2 -1.18 13.12 7.05
N ASP A 3 0.15 13.26 6.99
CA ASP A 3 1.00 12.30 6.26
C ASP A 3 0.96 10.92 6.90
N LEU A 4 0.92 10.85 8.23
CA LEU A 4 0.82 9.57 8.93
C LEU A 4 -0.50 8.86 8.60
N LEU A 5 -1.62 9.58 8.65
CA LEU A 5 -2.93 9.01 8.33
C LEU A 5 -3.00 8.56 6.87
N THR A 6 -2.45 9.35 5.96
CA THR A 6 -2.41 8.99 4.55
C THR A 6 -1.55 7.74 4.32
N ALA A 7 -0.39 7.66 4.99
CA ALA A 7 0.48 6.49 4.88
C ALA A 7 -0.20 5.22 5.40
N LEU A 8 -0.89 5.31 6.52
CA LEU A 8 -1.65 4.17 7.07
C LEU A 8 -2.79 3.77 6.14
N HIS A 9 -3.49 4.73 5.56
CA HIS A 9 -4.53 4.45 4.58
C HIS A 9 -3.96 3.74 3.35
N LEU A 10 -2.86 4.24 2.79
CA LEU A 10 -2.20 3.61 1.65
C LEU A 10 -1.73 2.19 1.98
N SER A 11 -1.25 1.97 3.19
CA SER A 11 -0.83 0.65 3.67
C SER A 11 -2.00 -0.35 3.65
N VAL A 12 -3.18 0.09 4.10
CA VAL A 12 -4.40 -0.74 4.06
C VAL A 12 -4.83 -1.00 2.61
N VAL A 13 -4.78 0.02 1.76
CA VAL A 13 -5.11 -0.13 0.32
C VAL A 13 -4.17 -1.13 -0.34
N LEU A 14 -2.86 -1.06 -0.04
CA LEU A 14 -1.89 -2.00 -0.57
C LEU A 14 -2.18 -3.44 -0.14
N LEU A 15 -2.54 -3.65 1.13
CA LEU A 15 -2.90 -4.97 1.63
C LEU A 15 -4.11 -5.52 0.88
N ASP A 16 -5.15 -4.70 0.72
CA ASP A 16 -6.35 -5.08 -0.01
C ASP A 16 -6.03 -5.45 -1.47
N LEU A 17 -5.22 -4.63 -2.15
CA LEU A 17 -4.81 -4.90 -3.53
C LEU A 17 -4.03 -6.21 -3.65
N LYS A 18 -3.14 -6.50 -2.70
CA LYS A 18 -2.39 -7.76 -2.69
C LYS A 18 -3.31 -8.97 -2.54
N ILE A 19 -4.30 -8.87 -1.66
CA ILE A 19 -5.29 -9.94 -1.47
C ILE A 19 -6.08 -10.16 -2.76
N ARG A 20 -6.56 -9.09 -3.39
CA ARG A 20 -7.31 -9.18 -4.66
C ARG A 20 -6.46 -9.75 -5.78
N MET A 21 -5.18 -9.38 -5.84
CA MET A 21 -4.25 -9.94 -6.82
C MET A 21 -4.10 -11.45 -6.62
N MET A 22 -3.93 -11.89 -5.38
CA MET A 22 -3.79 -13.33 -5.07
C MET A 22 -5.06 -14.10 -5.43
N GLU A 23 -6.23 -13.52 -5.15
CA GLU A 23 -7.51 -14.13 -5.54
C GLU A 23 -7.63 -14.26 -7.05
N ALA A 24 -7.23 -13.22 -7.79
CA ALA A 24 -7.25 -13.23 -9.25
C ALA A 24 -6.31 -14.30 -9.82
N ILE A 25 -5.11 -14.44 -9.24
CA ILE A 25 -4.16 -15.50 -9.65
C ILE A 25 -4.76 -16.87 -9.38
N ASN A 26 -5.38 -17.07 -8.22
CA ASN A 26 -5.97 -18.34 -7.84
C ASN A 26 -7.13 -18.74 -8.77
N GLU A 27 -7.85 -17.75 -9.30
CA GLU A 27 -8.94 -17.97 -10.26
C GLU A 27 -8.46 -17.95 -11.72
N GLU A 28 -7.15 -17.86 -11.94
CA GLU A 28 -6.53 -17.80 -13.26
C GLU A 28 -6.93 -16.59 -14.10
N LEU A 29 -7.32 -15.52 -13.43
CA LEU A 29 -7.66 -14.23 -14.06
C LEU A 29 -6.39 -13.39 -14.18
N PHE A 30 -5.48 -13.79 -15.06
CA PHE A 30 -4.13 -13.22 -15.11
C PHE A 30 -4.10 -11.75 -15.55
N ASP A 31 -4.98 -11.34 -16.46
CA ASP A 31 -5.06 -9.93 -16.87
C ASP A 31 -5.48 -9.04 -15.70
N LEU A 32 -6.44 -9.52 -14.92
CA LEU A 32 -6.89 -8.81 -13.73
C LEU A 32 -5.77 -8.75 -12.67
N ALA A 33 -5.07 -9.86 -12.48
CA ALA A 33 -3.93 -9.91 -11.56
C ALA A 33 -2.84 -8.91 -11.96
N MET A 34 -2.55 -8.78 -13.24
CA MET A 34 -1.57 -7.81 -13.76
C MET A 34 -2.03 -6.36 -13.49
N THR A 35 -3.33 -6.09 -13.64
CA THR A 35 -3.88 -4.78 -13.30
C THR A 35 -3.67 -4.45 -11.83
N PHE A 36 -3.96 -5.40 -10.93
CA PHE A 36 -3.73 -5.21 -9.50
C PHE A 36 -2.24 -5.03 -9.19
N HIS A 37 -1.37 -5.78 -9.85
CA HIS A 37 0.07 -5.63 -9.69
C HIS A 37 0.53 -4.21 -10.04
N PHE A 38 0.06 -3.66 -11.16
CA PHE A 38 0.37 -2.29 -11.57
C PHE A 38 -0.12 -1.28 -10.52
N LEU A 39 -1.35 -1.44 -10.03
CA LEU A 39 -1.90 -0.57 -8.99
C LEU A 39 -1.08 -0.63 -7.70
N ILE A 40 -0.59 -1.82 -7.33
CA ILE A 40 0.29 -1.99 -6.17
C ILE A 40 1.56 -1.17 -6.34
N LEU A 41 2.18 -1.21 -7.52
CA LEU A 41 3.40 -0.42 -7.79
C LEU A 41 3.15 1.08 -7.66
N VAL A 42 2.05 1.57 -8.21
CA VAL A 42 1.69 2.99 -8.13
C VAL A 42 1.45 3.41 -6.67
N ARG A 43 0.72 2.61 -5.90
CA ARG A 43 0.43 2.93 -4.50
C ARG A 43 1.67 2.82 -3.62
N THR A 44 2.59 1.92 -3.94
CA THR A 44 3.87 1.81 -3.24
C THR A 44 4.70 3.08 -3.44
N ASP A 45 4.75 3.62 -4.66
CA ASP A 45 5.45 4.87 -4.93
C ASP A 45 4.83 6.04 -4.15
N GLU A 46 3.51 6.11 -4.09
CA GLU A 46 2.82 7.13 -3.29
C GLU A 46 3.17 7.02 -1.81
N LEU A 47 3.19 5.79 -1.28
CA LEU A 47 3.55 5.55 0.11
C LEU A 47 4.97 6.00 0.41
N GLU A 48 5.91 5.72 -0.46
CA GLU A 48 7.30 6.17 -0.28
C GLU A 48 7.42 7.69 -0.29
N ALA A 49 6.65 8.37 -1.13
CA ALA A 49 6.61 9.83 -1.13
C ALA A 49 6.15 10.38 0.22
N HIS A 50 5.13 9.78 0.83
CA HIS A 50 4.67 10.16 2.17
C HIS A 50 5.67 9.82 3.26
N LYS A 51 6.41 8.72 3.12
CA LYS A 51 7.48 8.35 4.04
C LYS A 51 8.51 9.47 4.15
N TRP A 52 8.94 10.04 3.03
CA TRP A 52 9.92 11.12 3.02
C TRP A 52 9.37 12.42 3.60
N ALA A 53 8.06 12.63 3.55
CA ALA A 53 7.40 13.80 4.10
C ALA A 53 7.15 13.70 5.61
N MET A 54 7.16 12.50 6.17
CA MET A 54 6.89 12.30 7.61
C MET A 54 8.08 12.68 8.47
N SER A 55 7.78 13.25 9.66
CA SER A 55 8.80 13.45 10.69
C SER A 55 9.28 12.09 11.22
N PRO A 56 10.49 12.03 11.82
CA PRO A 56 10.97 10.77 12.43
C PRO A 56 9.99 10.20 13.46
N LYS A 57 9.34 11.04 14.24
CA LYS A 57 8.36 10.61 15.23
C LYS A 57 7.13 9.99 14.57
N ALA A 58 6.59 10.62 13.53
CA ALA A 58 5.46 10.10 12.78
C ALA A 58 5.80 8.79 12.10
N TRP A 59 6.99 8.67 11.55
CA TRP A 59 7.46 7.45 10.92
C TRP A 59 7.57 6.30 11.93
N ALA A 60 8.08 6.59 13.12
CA ALA A 60 8.16 5.59 14.19
C ALA A 60 6.78 5.08 14.60
N ILE A 61 5.78 5.96 14.69
CA ILE A 61 4.41 5.58 14.98
C ILE A 61 3.85 4.71 13.84
N TYR A 62 4.09 5.11 12.60
CA TYR A 62 3.65 4.35 11.42
C TYR A 62 4.20 2.92 11.44
N GLU A 63 5.49 2.76 11.69
CA GLU A 63 6.12 1.43 11.74
C GLU A 63 5.55 0.55 12.85
N THR A 64 5.08 1.15 13.95
CA THR A 64 4.50 0.40 15.06
C THR A 64 3.13 -0.19 14.71
N ILE A 65 2.30 0.53 13.96
CA ILE A 65 0.91 0.14 13.67
C ILE A 65 0.66 -0.26 12.22
N HIS A 66 1.67 -0.22 11.40
CA HIS A 66 1.59 -0.64 10.00
C HIS A 66 1.18 -2.12 9.90
N PRO A 67 0.17 -2.46 9.11
CA PRO A 67 -0.31 -3.83 8.96
C PRO A 67 0.68 -4.75 8.23
#